data_b8206797ac6350b8d8d94d51d1c9e3f8
#
_entry.id   b8206797ac6350b8d8d94d51d1c9e3f8
#
_cell.length_a   1.000
_cell.length_b   1.000
_cell.length_c   1.000
_cell.angle_alpha   90.00
_cell.angle_beta   90.00
_cell.angle_gamma   90.00
#
_symmetry.space_group_name_H-M   'P 1'
#
loop_
_entity.id
_entity.type
_entity.pdbx_description
1 polymer ?
#
loop_
_entity_poly.entity_id
_entity_poly.type
_entity_poly.pdbx_seq_one_letter_code
_entity_poly.pdbx_strand_id
1 'polypeptide(L)'
;MARVFPHEMLREIYEQPEAIRRTLDLYTAAGTDGLELNPEFFSPLADWGNPLGEVLITASGSSRHSGLAAEIQLEDQCGLAVDVEYASEYSCRGGNSKDLRNPSVIVLSQSGETSDTLAALREARRRGQKTLAITNVEDSTMAREADLSMPLAAGREKAIPATKSFTCQLTVLALLALYEGVSLSRLGADALACQLRELTAVPEALEAQLPGWETQMAALAGKYRGAATFLYLGRGIHYAIAREGALKLKEASYIHAEGYPTGELKHGPNALVSEQVPLVVLATVDYSLEGSVLRYEKTLQLLRDMKAQGARVIALANAGDEEVAKLVSDCVFIQAAPEHLLPISEVVPLQLFAYFMAIEHGVNVDHPRNLAKAVVETNLYSAQTQPCPIGHD
;
A
#
# COMPACT_ATOMS: atom_id res chain seq x y z
N MET A 1 -19.30 15.59 21.71
CA MET A 1 -17.95 16.09 21.97
C MET A 1 -17.02 15.42 20.98
N ALA A 2 -16.09 16.16 20.37
CA ALA A 2 -15.10 15.55 19.48
C ALA A 2 -14.24 14.55 20.29
N ARG A 3 -13.95 13.39 19.70
CA ARG A 3 -13.07 12.39 20.33
C ARG A 3 -11.67 12.95 20.51
N VAL A 4 -11.10 12.82 21.70
CA VAL A 4 -9.69 13.14 21.97
C VAL A 4 -8.87 11.87 21.76
N PHE A 5 -7.85 11.95 20.93
CA PHE A 5 -6.94 10.84 20.66
C PHE A 5 -5.64 11.02 21.45
N PRO A 6 -5.11 9.94 22.05
CA PRO A 6 -3.86 10.04 22.84
C PRO A 6 -2.61 10.20 21.94
N HIS A 7 -2.68 9.78 20.68
CA HIS A 7 -1.57 9.80 19.73
C HIS A 7 -2.04 10.22 18.33
N GLU A 8 -1.15 10.84 17.56
CA GLU A 8 -1.41 11.26 16.19
C GLU A 8 -1.68 10.05 15.29
N MET A 9 -0.93 8.95 15.42
CA MET A 9 -1.13 7.75 14.61
C MET A 9 -2.56 7.21 14.74
N LEU A 10 -3.11 7.10 15.95
CA LEU A 10 -4.48 6.64 16.13
C LEU A 10 -5.49 7.63 15.55
N ARG A 11 -5.26 8.94 15.72
CA ARG A 11 -6.09 9.98 15.11
C ARG A 11 -6.10 9.84 13.59
N GLU A 12 -4.94 9.69 12.98
CA GLU A 12 -4.77 9.58 11.53
C GLU A 12 -5.34 8.28 10.97
N ILE A 13 -5.35 7.19 11.74
CA ILE A 13 -6.10 5.97 11.38
C ILE A 13 -7.60 6.26 11.32
N TYR A 14 -8.15 7.03 12.27
CA TYR A 14 -9.56 7.43 12.28
C TYR A 14 -9.90 8.51 11.23
N GLU A 15 -8.92 9.25 10.75
CA GLU A 15 -9.09 10.23 9.67
C GLU A 15 -9.16 9.58 8.27
N GLN A 16 -8.84 8.30 8.12
CA GLN A 16 -8.80 7.62 6.82
C GLN A 16 -10.11 7.72 6.03
N PRO A 17 -11.30 7.47 6.61
CA PRO A 17 -12.53 7.61 5.85
C PRO A 17 -12.71 9.01 5.24
N GLU A 18 -12.45 10.04 6.03
CA GLU A 18 -12.55 11.43 5.58
C GLU A 18 -11.45 11.81 4.59
N ALA A 19 -10.25 11.30 4.75
CA ALA A 19 -9.15 11.51 3.80
C ALA A 19 -9.46 10.88 2.44
N ILE A 20 -10.03 9.68 2.43
CA ILE A 20 -10.47 9.00 1.19
C ILE A 20 -11.62 9.77 0.55
N ARG A 21 -12.62 10.28 1.30
CA ARG A 21 -13.70 11.13 0.75
C ARG A 21 -13.12 12.34 0.03
N ARG A 22 -12.21 13.10 0.67
CA ARG A 22 -11.56 14.26 0.03
C ARG A 22 -10.79 13.89 -1.23
N THR A 23 -10.12 12.74 -1.23
CA THR A 23 -9.45 12.23 -2.42
C THR A 23 -10.46 11.92 -3.52
N LEU A 24 -11.56 11.25 -3.21
CA LEU A 24 -12.63 10.93 -4.16
C LEU A 24 -13.29 12.19 -4.69
N ASP A 25 -13.62 13.17 -3.83
CA ASP A 25 -14.23 14.45 -4.22
C ASP A 25 -13.35 15.25 -5.20
N LEU A 26 -12.02 15.08 -5.09
CA LEU A 26 -11.08 15.71 -6.02
C LEU A 26 -11.12 15.06 -7.41
N TYR A 27 -11.19 13.73 -7.45
CA TYR A 27 -11.03 12.94 -8.67
C TYR A 27 -12.34 12.50 -9.33
N THR A 28 -13.48 12.82 -8.74
CA THR A 28 -14.79 12.48 -9.29
C THR A 28 -15.66 13.73 -9.42
N ALA A 29 -16.57 13.71 -10.38
CA ALA A 29 -17.52 14.78 -10.62
C ALA A 29 -18.93 14.21 -10.84
N ALA A 30 -19.95 15.03 -10.62
CA ALA A 30 -21.31 14.66 -10.98
C ALA A 30 -21.47 14.71 -12.52
N GLY A 31 -21.79 13.57 -13.11
CA GLY A 31 -22.10 13.43 -14.52
C GLY A 31 -23.60 13.33 -14.80
N THR A 32 -23.96 13.14 -16.05
CA THR A 32 -25.37 13.02 -16.48
C THR A 32 -26.06 11.76 -15.95
N ASP A 33 -25.31 10.66 -15.83
CA ASP A 33 -25.83 9.34 -15.45
C ASP A 33 -25.26 8.83 -14.11
N GLY A 34 -24.66 9.72 -13.32
CA GLY A 34 -24.07 9.39 -12.03
C GLY A 34 -22.69 10.02 -11.82
N LEU A 35 -21.84 9.33 -11.08
CA LEU A 35 -20.48 9.78 -10.81
C LEU A 35 -19.56 9.46 -12.00
N GLU A 36 -18.74 10.42 -12.39
CA GLU A 36 -17.76 10.32 -13.47
C GLU A 36 -16.35 10.69 -12.97
N LEU A 37 -15.31 10.25 -13.67
CA LEU A 37 -13.95 10.71 -13.42
C LEU A 37 -13.81 12.18 -13.77
N ASN A 38 -13.20 12.98 -12.89
CA ASN A 38 -13.05 14.41 -13.07
C ASN A 38 -12.09 14.74 -14.23
N PRO A 39 -12.55 15.33 -15.34
CA PRO A 39 -11.72 15.60 -16.51
C PRO A 39 -10.52 16.52 -16.21
N GLU A 40 -10.60 17.37 -15.20
CA GLU A 40 -9.51 18.27 -14.81
C GLU A 40 -8.22 17.50 -14.49
N PHE A 41 -8.34 16.34 -13.84
CA PHE A 41 -7.20 15.52 -13.44
C PHE A 41 -6.84 14.44 -14.47
N PHE A 42 -7.83 13.94 -15.22
CA PHE A 42 -7.59 12.80 -16.12
C PHE A 42 -7.33 13.21 -17.57
N SER A 43 -7.85 14.38 -18.06
CA SER A 43 -7.56 14.83 -19.42
C SER A 43 -6.04 15.04 -19.69
N PRO A 44 -5.24 15.59 -18.76
CA PRO A 44 -3.80 15.71 -18.99
C PRO A 44 -3.08 14.37 -19.18
N LEU A 45 -3.61 13.28 -18.62
CA LEU A 45 -3.04 11.93 -18.81
C LEU A 45 -3.19 11.45 -20.25
N ALA A 46 -4.25 11.84 -20.96
CA ALA A 46 -4.46 11.50 -22.36
C ALA A 46 -3.32 12.01 -23.27
N ASP A 47 -2.81 13.20 -22.98
CA ASP A 47 -1.69 13.80 -23.73
C ASP A 47 -0.32 13.29 -23.22
N TRP A 48 -0.26 12.89 -21.94
CA TRP A 48 0.99 12.46 -21.30
C TRP A 48 1.48 11.11 -21.82
N GLY A 49 0.64 10.14 -22.07
CA GLY A 49 1.12 8.82 -22.45
C GLY A 49 0.06 7.83 -22.89
N ASN A 50 -1.00 8.31 -23.50
CA ASN A 50 -2.11 7.43 -23.86
C ASN A 50 -1.86 6.66 -25.18
N PRO A 51 -2.12 5.34 -25.21
CA PRO A 51 -2.25 4.51 -24.00
C PRO A 51 -0.91 4.26 -23.33
N LEU A 52 -0.89 4.08 -22.01
CA LEU A 52 0.30 3.58 -21.30
C LEU A 52 0.65 2.20 -21.89
N GLY A 53 1.85 2.05 -22.42
CA GLY A 53 2.30 0.77 -22.97
C GLY A 53 2.86 -0.12 -21.87
N GLU A 54 3.93 0.34 -21.24
CA GLU A 54 4.57 -0.27 -20.08
C GLU A 54 4.66 0.76 -18.96
N VAL A 55 4.49 0.33 -17.73
CA VAL A 55 4.52 1.17 -16.55
C VAL A 55 5.59 0.67 -15.59
N LEU A 56 6.42 1.60 -15.11
CA LEU A 56 7.29 1.35 -13.97
C LEU A 56 6.80 2.19 -12.80
N ILE A 57 6.46 1.56 -11.70
CA ILE A 57 6.17 2.24 -10.44
C ILE A 57 7.42 2.19 -9.58
N THR A 58 7.90 3.34 -9.09
CA THR A 58 9.05 3.39 -8.21
C THR A 58 8.78 4.21 -6.97
N ALA A 59 9.12 3.66 -5.81
CA ALA A 59 8.84 4.25 -4.51
C ALA A 59 9.68 3.61 -3.40
N SER A 60 9.55 4.15 -2.19
CA SER A 60 10.19 3.64 -0.97
C SER A 60 9.15 3.29 0.10
N GLY A 61 9.44 2.31 0.95
CA GLY A 61 8.62 1.96 2.12
C GLY A 61 7.16 1.64 1.79
N SER A 62 6.24 2.24 2.55
CA SER A 62 4.78 2.06 2.38
C SER A 62 4.30 2.42 0.97
N SER A 63 4.83 3.51 0.40
CA SER A 63 4.46 3.92 -0.97
C SER A 63 4.81 2.85 -2.01
N ARG A 64 5.88 2.08 -1.81
CA ARG A 64 6.17 0.95 -2.69
C ARG A 64 5.15 -0.18 -2.54
N HIS A 65 4.63 -0.40 -1.33
CA HIS A 65 3.59 -1.42 -1.12
C HIS A 65 2.26 -1.02 -1.78
N SER A 66 1.91 0.28 -1.81
CA SER A 66 0.76 0.73 -2.62
C SER A 66 1.00 0.50 -4.12
N GLY A 67 2.24 0.69 -4.60
CA GLY A 67 2.64 0.34 -5.95
C GLY A 67 2.47 -1.14 -6.28
N LEU A 68 2.84 -2.05 -5.36
CA LEU A 68 2.64 -3.50 -5.55
C LEU A 68 1.15 -3.90 -5.63
N ALA A 69 0.26 -3.18 -4.95
CA ALA A 69 -1.18 -3.40 -5.11
C ALA A 69 -1.67 -2.88 -6.46
N ALA A 70 -1.17 -1.72 -6.88
CA ALA A 70 -1.51 -1.12 -8.17
C ALA A 70 -0.98 -1.94 -9.37
N GLU A 71 0.18 -2.58 -9.25
CA GLU A 71 0.72 -3.51 -10.26
C GLU A 71 -0.34 -4.55 -10.64
N ILE A 72 -0.82 -5.31 -9.65
CA ILE A 72 -1.84 -6.33 -9.89
C ILE A 72 -3.13 -5.74 -10.49
N GLN A 73 -3.55 -4.58 -10.00
CA GLN A 73 -4.77 -3.94 -10.46
C GLN A 73 -4.65 -3.44 -11.91
N LEU A 74 -3.55 -2.78 -12.27
CA LEU A 74 -3.30 -2.30 -13.63
C LEU A 74 -3.11 -3.46 -14.63
N GLU A 75 -2.45 -4.53 -14.21
CA GLU A 75 -2.31 -5.73 -15.04
C GLU A 75 -3.65 -6.41 -15.26
N ASP A 76 -4.42 -6.68 -14.19
CA ASP A 76 -5.69 -7.41 -14.28
C ASP A 76 -6.79 -6.60 -15.01
N GLN A 77 -6.91 -5.31 -14.73
CA GLN A 77 -7.99 -4.46 -15.27
C GLN A 77 -7.65 -3.83 -16.62
N CYS A 78 -6.38 -3.47 -16.83
CA CYS A 78 -5.97 -2.72 -18.02
C CYS A 78 -5.18 -3.58 -19.01
N GLY A 79 -4.63 -4.71 -18.58
CA GLY A 79 -3.73 -5.53 -19.40
C GLY A 79 -2.39 -4.85 -19.69
N LEU A 80 -1.97 -3.95 -18.82
CA LEU A 80 -0.67 -3.28 -18.89
C LEU A 80 0.43 -4.19 -18.37
N ALA A 81 1.64 -4.04 -18.87
CA ALA A 81 2.84 -4.60 -18.24
C ALA A 81 3.34 -3.60 -17.18
N VAL A 82 3.38 -4.03 -15.93
CA VAL A 82 3.77 -3.16 -14.80
C VAL A 82 4.91 -3.79 -14.01
N ASP A 83 5.95 -3.02 -13.74
CA ASP A 83 7.04 -3.38 -12.84
C ASP A 83 7.03 -2.45 -11.60
N VAL A 84 7.35 -2.97 -10.42
CA VAL A 84 7.47 -2.16 -9.19
C VAL A 84 8.86 -2.28 -8.58
N GLU A 85 9.64 -1.21 -8.65
CA GLU A 85 11.01 -1.19 -8.15
C GLU A 85 11.18 -0.36 -6.87
N TYR A 86 12.25 -0.67 -6.13
CA TYR A 86 12.72 0.24 -5.09
C TYR A 86 13.35 1.48 -5.73
N ALA A 87 12.99 2.66 -5.24
CA ALA A 87 13.52 3.91 -5.79
C ALA A 87 15.04 4.02 -5.65
N SER A 88 15.61 3.52 -4.54
CA SER A 88 17.05 3.42 -4.35
C SER A 88 17.75 2.56 -5.41
N GLU A 89 17.15 1.40 -5.74
CA GLU A 89 17.73 0.48 -6.72
C GLU A 89 17.62 1.02 -8.14
N TYR A 90 16.46 1.57 -8.51
CA TYR A 90 16.24 2.15 -9.83
C TYR A 90 17.23 3.28 -10.13
N SER A 91 17.46 4.18 -9.18
CA SER A 91 18.38 5.30 -9.34
C SER A 91 19.84 4.88 -9.47
N CYS A 92 20.24 3.73 -8.88
CA CYS A 92 21.61 3.24 -8.84
C CYS A 92 21.96 2.23 -9.94
N ARG A 93 20.99 1.79 -10.75
CA ARG A 93 21.22 0.79 -11.82
C ARG A 93 22.00 1.30 -13.03
N GLY A 94 22.96 2.15 -12.91
CA GLY A 94 23.91 2.61 -13.91
C GLY A 94 23.45 2.50 -15.38
N GLY A 95 23.15 3.62 -16.00
CA GLY A 95 22.39 3.73 -17.23
C GLY A 95 23.10 3.42 -18.56
N ASN A 96 23.79 2.30 -18.71
CA ASN A 96 24.28 1.86 -20.03
C ASN A 96 23.41 0.79 -20.71
N SER A 97 22.41 0.24 -20.03
CA SER A 97 21.37 -0.48 -20.74
C SER A 97 20.52 0.56 -21.46
N LYS A 98 20.65 0.66 -22.77
CA LYS A 98 19.55 1.11 -23.60
C LYS A 98 18.43 0.11 -23.34
N ASP A 99 17.66 0.36 -22.27
CA ASP A 99 16.46 -0.39 -22.05
C ASP A 99 15.64 -0.17 -23.34
N LEU A 100 15.47 -1.22 -24.09
CA LEU A 100 14.68 -1.18 -25.33
C LEU A 100 13.22 -0.86 -25.01
N ARG A 101 12.84 -1.02 -23.73
CA ARG A 101 11.58 -0.59 -23.14
C ARG A 101 11.75 0.85 -22.63
N ASN A 102 10.80 1.68 -22.95
CA ASN A 102 10.72 3.06 -22.44
C ASN A 102 9.42 3.24 -21.65
N PRO A 103 9.30 2.59 -20.46
CA PRO A 103 8.08 2.65 -19.68
C PRO A 103 7.79 4.08 -19.20
N SER A 104 6.51 4.39 -19.05
CA SER A 104 6.10 5.55 -18.27
C SER A 104 6.36 5.30 -16.79
N VAL A 105 6.94 6.27 -16.09
CA VAL A 105 7.38 6.10 -14.69
C VAL A 105 6.44 6.82 -13.74
N ILE A 106 5.83 6.07 -12.83
CA ILE A 106 5.03 6.61 -11.73
C ILE A 106 5.89 6.62 -10.48
N VAL A 107 6.06 7.79 -9.87
CA VAL A 107 6.78 7.96 -8.60
C VAL A 107 5.80 8.25 -7.48
N LEU A 108 5.90 7.48 -6.38
CA LEU A 108 4.99 7.59 -5.24
C LEU A 108 5.75 8.05 -4.00
N SER A 109 5.25 9.10 -3.34
CA SER A 109 5.80 9.57 -2.06
C SER A 109 4.75 10.36 -1.29
N GLN A 110 4.62 10.14 0.02
CA GLN A 110 3.76 10.97 0.86
C GLN A 110 4.25 12.42 0.89
N SER A 111 5.53 12.64 1.12
CA SER A 111 6.11 13.99 1.26
C SER A 111 6.47 14.66 -0.07
N GLY A 112 6.75 13.86 -1.10
CA GLY A 112 7.34 14.34 -2.35
C GLY A 112 8.79 14.85 -2.22
N GLU A 113 9.43 14.59 -1.07
CA GLU A 113 10.80 15.04 -0.75
C GLU A 113 11.74 13.87 -0.41
N THR A 114 11.29 12.62 -0.54
CA THR A 114 12.13 11.45 -0.25
C THR A 114 13.29 11.37 -1.23
N SER A 115 14.52 11.40 -0.72
CA SER A 115 15.75 11.48 -1.52
C SER A 115 15.87 10.42 -2.61
N ASP A 116 15.63 9.15 -2.25
CA ASP A 116 15.70 8.05 -3.21
C ASP A 116 14.64 8.16 -4.31
N THR A 117 13.42 8.60 -3.95
CA THR A 117 12.32 8.76 -4.92
C THR A 117 12.57 9.94 -5.86
N LEU A 118 13.14 11.04 -5.34
CA LEU A 118 13.59 12.16 -6.17
C LEU A 118 14.74 11.76 -7.11
N ALA A 119 15.70 10.97 -6.62
CA ALA A 119 16.78 10.46 -7.46
C ALA A 119 16.22 9.56 -8.58
N ALA A 120 15.24 8.71 -8.28
CA ALA A 120 14.56 7.88 -9.26
C ALA A 120 13.80 8.71 -10.32
N LEU A 121 13.05 9.73 -9.89
CA LEU A 121 12.37 10.67 -10.79
C LEU A 121 13.35 11.34 -11.75
N ARG A 122 14.45 11.88 -11.21
CA ARG A 122 15.48 12.56 -12.00
C ARG A 122 16.18 11.62 -12.98
N GLU A 123 16.42 10.37 -12.57
CA GLU A 123 16.98 9.35 -13.45
C GLU A 123 15.99 8.97 -14.57
N ALA A 124 14.70 8.81 -14.29
CA ALA A 124 13.67 8.59 -15.32
C ALA A 124 13.64 9.71 -16.35
N ARG A 125 13.65 10.97 -15.90
CA ARG A 125 13.72 12.15 -16.78
C ARG A 125 15.00 12.21 -17.58
N ARG A 126 16.15 11.87 -16.98
CA ARG A 126 17.44 11.79 -17.70
C ARG A 126 17.41 10.76 -18.82
N ARG A 127 16.65 9.67 -18.65
CA ARG A 127 16.42 8.65 -19.68
C ARG A 127 15.40 9.07 -20.74
N GLY A 128 14.73 10.20 -20.57
CA GLY A 128 13.66 10.69 -21.46
C GLY A 128 12.33 9.95 -21.29
N GLN A 129 12.14 9.30 -20.14
CA GLN A 129 10.89 8.64 -19.79
C GLN A 129 9.87 9.68 -19.32
N LYS A 130 8.59 9.44 -19.61
CA LYS A 130 7.49 10.25 -19.07
C LYS A 130 7.27 9.95 -17.60
N THR A 131 7.01 10.98 -16.81
CA THR A 131 6.97 10.87 -15.34
C THR A 131 5.66 11.39 -14.77
N LEU A 132 5.02 10.60 -13.90
CA LEU A 132 3.84 10.97 -13.12
C LEU A 132 4.19 10.89 -11.63
N ALA A 133 4.02 11.99 -10.91
CA ALA A 133 4.17 12.03 -9.46
C ALA A 133 2.81 11.84 -8.77
N ILE A 134 2.74 10.97 -7.77
CA ILE A 134 1.59 10.86 -6.87
C ILE A 134 2.07 11.20 -5.46
N THR A 135 1.64 12.35 -4.93
CA THR A 135 2.15 12.89 -3.67
C THR A 135 1.07 13.63 -2.89
N ASN A 136 1.24 13.70 -1.56
CA ASN A 136 0.30 14.44 -0.69
C ASN A 136 0.66 15.93 -0.54
N VAL A 137 1.83 16.34 -1.01
CA VAL A 137 2.30 17.73 -0.94
C VAL A 137 2.39 18.28 -2.36
N GLU A 138 1.41 19.09 -2.72
CA GLU A 138 1.20 19.59 -4.09
C GLU A 138 2.36 20.47 -4.59
N ASP A 139 3.01 21.20 -3.69
CA ASP A 139 4.15 22.06 -3.97
C ASP A 139 5.51 21.41 -3.67
N SER A 140 5.54 20.08 -3.52
CA SER A 140 6.78 19.34 -3.31
C SER A 140 7.72 19.38 -4.50
N THR A 141 8.98 19.09 -4.26
CA THR A 141 10.00 18.99 -5.32
C THR A 141 9.61 17.93 -6.36
N MET A 142 9.09 16.79 -5.92
CA MET A 142 8.64 15.71 -6.80
C MET A 142 7.49 16.16 -7.72
N ALA A 143 6.49 16.86 -7.16
CA ALA A 143 5.35 17.37 -7.93
C ALA A 143 5.77 18.42 -8.98
N ARG A 144 6.76 19.27 -8.66
CA ARG A 144 7.26 20.28 -9.58
C ARG A 144 8.19 19.72 -10.68
N GLU A 145 8.94 18.66 -10.36
CA GLU A 145 9.91 18.09 -11.31
C GLU A 145 9.31 17.04 -12.24
N ALA A 146 8.21 16.38 -11.89
CA ALA A 146 7.52 15.42 -12.76
C ALA A 146 6.80 16.12 -13.93
N ASP A 147 6.53 15.38 -15.01
CA ASP A 147 5.77 15.93 -16.15
C ASP A 147 4.31 16.17 -15.78
N LEU A 148 3.74 15.29 -14.92
CA LEU A 148 2.40 15.43 -14.33
C LEU A 148 2.42 15.09 -12.85
N SER A 149 1.46 15.62 -12.10
CA SER A 149 1.28 15.33 -10.67
C SER A 149 -0.18 15.10 -10.33
N MET A 150 -0.42 14.07 -9.50
CA MET A 150 -1.73 13.73 -8.93
C MET A 150 -1.64 13.84 -7.39
N PRO A 151 -2.35 14.80 -6.76
CA PRO A 151 -2.34 14.97 -5.31
C PRO A 151 -3.19 13.92 -4.57
N LEU A 152 -2.79 13.54 -3.35
CA LEU A 152 -3.52 12.55 -2.54
C LEU A 152 -4.70 13.13 -1.77
N ALA A 153 -4.73 14.42 -1.47
CA ALA A 153 -5.71 15.08 -0.61
C ALA A 153 -5.88 14.46 0.80
N ALA A 154 -4.87 13.69 1.28
CA ALA A 154 -4.91 13.04 2.59
C ALA A 154 -4.87 14.03 3.77
N GLY A 155 -4.55 15.30 3.50
CA GLY A 155 -4.27 16.30 4.54
C GLY A 155 -2.94 16.03 5.24
N ARG A 156 -2.63 16.87 6.24
CA ARG A 156 -1.35 16.76 6.96
C ARG A 156 -1.28 15.47 7.78
N GLU A 157 -0.24 14.68 7.56
CA GLU A 157 0.08 13.47 8.31
C GLU A 157 1.33 13.71 9.17
N LYS A 158 1.21 13.58 10.50
CA LYS A 158 2.24 13.94 11.46
C LYS A 158 2.98 12.74 12.05
N ALA A 159 2.25 11.65 12.33
CA ALA A 159 2.87 10.42 12.81
C ALA A 159 3.88 9.91 11.78
N ILE A 160 5.01 9.39 12.22
CA ILE A 160 6.05 8.89 11.32
C ILE A 160 5.53 7.67 10.53
N PRO A 161 4.90 6.66 11.15
CA PRO A 161 4.29 5.57 10.38
C PRO A 161 3.15 6.08 9.50
N ALA A 162 3.23 5.82 8.20
CA ALA A 162 2.20 6.22 7.25
C ALA A 162 0.91 5.42 7.47
N THR A 163 -0.23 6.11 7.43
CA THR A 163 -1.57 5.51 7.57
C THR A 163 -2.52 6.03 6.50
N LYS A 164 -3.09 7.23 6.66
CA LYS A 164 -4.07 7.81 5.73
C LYS A 164 -3.47 8.15 4.36
N SER A 165 -2.20 8.54 4.29
CA SER A 165 -1.55 8.75 3.00
C SER A 165 -1.44 7.45 2.19
N PHE A 166 -1.23 6.31 2.84
CA PHE A 166 -1.19 5.01 2.18
C PHE A 166 -2.56 4.61 1.60
N THR A 167 -3.65 4.75 2.36
CA THR A 167 -5.00 4.44 1.86
C THR A 167 -5.44 5.42 0.76
N CYS A 168 -5.04 6.70 0.82
CA CYS A 168 -5.24 7.64 -0.28
C CYS A 168 -4.40 7.28 -1.52
N GLN A 169 -3.16 6.76 -1.36
CA GLN A 169 -2.38 6.25 -2.50
C GLN A 169 -3.11 5.09 -3.19
N LEU A 170 -3.62 4.13 -2.42
CA LEU A 170 -4.43 3.03 -2.98
C LEU A 170 -5.66 3.55 -3.73
N THR A 171 -6.33 4.57 -3.18
CA THR A 171 -7.51 5.19 -3.79
C THR A 171 -7.18 5.87 -5.13
N VAL A 172 -6.11 6.69 -5.17
CA VAL A 172 -5.69 7.38 -6.42
C VAL A 172 -5.23 6.37 -7.47
N LEU A 173 -4.50 5.33 -7.06
CA LEU A 173 -4.05 4.28 -7.97
C LEU A 173 -5.23 3.44 -8.51
N ALA A 174 -6.27 3.20 -7.70
CA ALA A 174 -7.51 2.57 -8.16
C ALA A 174 -8.23 3.45 -9.20
N LEU A 175 -8.33 4.75 -8.95
CA LEU A 175 -8.92 5.71 -9.91
C LEU A 175 -8.11 5.78 -11.21
N LEU A 176 -6.78 5.74 -11.12
CA LEU A 176 -5.90 5.68 -12.30
C LEU A 176 -6.14 4.39 -13.10
N ALA A 177 -6.31 3.24 -12.44
CA ALA A 177 -6.61 1.98 -13.12
C ALA A 177 -7.98 2.03 -13.81
N LEU A 178 -8.99 2.66 -13.20
CA LEU A 178 -10.29 2.88 -13.85
C LEU A 178 -10.16 3.75 -15.11
N TYR A 179 -9.40 4.84 -15.02
CA TYR A 179 -9.14 5.71 -16.15
C TYR A 179 -8.45 4.97 -17.30
N GLU A 180 -7.36 4.24 -17.00
CA GLU A 180 -6.61 3.47 -18.01
C GLU A 180 -7.47 2.35 -18.61
N GLY A 181 -8.28 1.67 -17.79
CA GLY A 181 -9.22 0.66 -18.26
C GLY A 181 -10.21 1.19 -19.29
N VAL A 182 -10.73 2.40 -19.08
CA VAL A 182 -11.60 3.10 -20.06
C VAL A 182 -10.80 3.50 -21.30
N SER A 183 -9.64 4.14 -21.11
CA SER A 183 -8.79 4.64 -22.20
C SER A 183 -8.33 3.51 -23.15
N LEU A 184 -8.07 2.33 -22.59
CA LEU A 184 -7.67 1.12 -23.32
C LEU A 184 -8.87 0.29 -23.83
N SER A 185 -10.11 0.79 -23.65
CA SER A 185 -11.36 0.11 -24.02
C SER A 185 -11.51 -1.28 -23.36
N ARG A 186 -10.95 -1.46 -22.17
CA ARG A 186 -11.08 -2.66 -21.33
C ARG A 186 -12.25 -2.56 -20.37
N LEU A 187 -12.64 -1.33 -20.01
CA LEU A 187 -13.72 -1.05 -19.09
C LEU A 187 -14.81 -0.23 -19.79
N GLY A 188 -16.04 -0.76 -19.83
CA GLY A 188 -17.21 -0.06 -20.37
C GLY A 188 -17.81 0.92 -19.36
N ALA A 189 -18.67 1.85 -19.83
CA ALA A 189 -19.26 2.89 -19.01
C ALA A 189 -20.04 2.36 -17.79
N ASP A 190 -20.85 1.30 -17.97
CA ASP A 190 -21.64 0.71 -16.89
C ASP A 190 -20.73 0.09 -15.80
N ALA A 191 -19.64 -0.56 -16.20
CA ALA A 191 -18.67 -1.14 -15.28
C ALA A 191 -17.88 -0.05 -14.55
N LEU A 192 -17.49 1.04 -15.23
CA LEU A 192 -16.90 2.21 -14.59
C LEU A 192 -17.82 2.80 -13.52
N ALA A 193 -19.09 3.05 -13.87
CA ALA A 193 -20.09 3.59 -12.95
C ALA A 193 -20.32 2.67 -11.75
N CYS A 194 -20.27 1.35 -11.95
CA CYS A 194 -20.36 0.37 -10.87
C CYS A 194 -19.14 0.46 -9.94
N GLN A 195 -17.93 0.42 -10.48
CA GLN A 195 -16.70 0.45 -9.69
C GLN A 195 -16.50 1.78 -8.96
N LEU A 196 -16.91 2.91 -9.55
CA LEU A 196 -16.92 4.21 -8.86
C LEU A 196 -17.85 4.22 -7.65
N ARG A 197 -19.08 3.63 -7.78
CA ARG A 197 -20.01 3.49 -6.64
C ARG A 197 -19.43 2.63 -5.54
N GLU A 198 -18.80 1.52 -5.88
CA GLU A 198 -18.15 0.62 -4.92
C GLU A 198 -16.99 1.33 -4.19
N LEU A 199 -16.15 2.04 -4.92
CA LEU A 199 -15.04 2.79 -4.35
C LEU A 199 -15.55 3.92 -3.42
N THR A 200 -16.61 4.63 -3.80
CA THR A 200 -17.20 5.70 -2.98
C THR A 200 -17.93 5.21 -1.74
N ALA A 201 -18.27 3.92 -1.66
CA ALA A 201 -18.83 3.29 -0.46
C ALA A 201 -17.77 2.89 0.58
N VAL A 202 -16.49 2.80 0.18
CA VAL A 202 -15.40 2.36 1.08
C VAL A 202 -15.27 3.22 2.34
N PRO A 203 -15.30 4.57 2.27
CA PRO A 203 -15.20 5.40 3.48
C PRO A 203 -16.27 5.11 4.54
N GLU A 204 -17.51 4.92 4.12
CA GLU A 204 -18.61 4.60 5.05
C GLU A 204 -18.42 3.22 5.70
N ALA A 205 -18.01 2.24 4.91
CA ALA A 205 -17.69 0.90 5.39
C ALA A 205 -16.56 0.91 6.43
N LEU A 206 -15.51 1.69 6.21
CA LEU A 206 -14.40 1.86 7.16
C LEU A 206 -14.87 2.53 8.45
N GLU A 207 -15.63 3.61 8.34
CA GLU A 207 -16.13 4.38 9.49
C GLU A 207 -17.00 3.49 10.40
N ALA A 208 -17.84 2.63 9.82
CA ALA A 208 -18.67 1.69 10.56
C ALA A 208 -17.87 0.61 11.29
N GLN A 209 -16.74 0.16 10.72
CA GLN A 209 -15.96 -0.96 11.28
C GLN A 209 -14.88 -0.53 12.27
N LEU A 210 -14.34 0.70 12.15
CA LEU A 210 -13.23 1.22 12.94
C LEU A 210 -13.36 1.00 14.46
N PRO A 211 -14.51 1.31 15.13
CA PRO A 211 -14.64 1.12 16.58
C PRO A 211 -14.56 -0.35 17.02
N GLY A 212 -15.11 -1.25 16.20
CA GLY A 212 -15.04 -2.69 16.42
C GLY A 212 -13.61 -3.21 16.28
N TRP A 213 -12.93 -2.82 15.20
CA TRP A 213 -11.54 -3.18 14.98
C TRP A 213 -10.61 -2.62 16.06
N GLU A 214 -10.81 -1.38 16.51
CA GLU A 214 -10.02 -0.81 17.61
C GLU A 214 -10.06 -1.70 18.85
N THR A 215 -11.29 -2.07 19.28
CA THR A 215 -11.49 -2.93 20.44
C THR A 215 -10.86 -4.31 20.25
N GLN A 216 -11.04 -4.90 19.07
CA GLN A 216 -10.50 -6.22 18.76
C GLN A 216 -8.98 -6.21 18.68
N MET A 217 -8.37 -5.20 18.02
CA MET A 217 -6.93 -5.11 17.87
C MET A 217 -6.23 -4.83 19.20
N ALA A 218 -6.83 -4.05 20.09
CA ALA A 218 -6.33 -3.87 21.45
C ALA A 218 -6.30 -5.20 22.23
N ALA A 219 -7.36 -6.00 22.15
CA ALA A 219 -7.39 -7.31 22.78
C ALA A 219 -6.36 -8.29 22.18
N LEU A 220 -6.21 -8.29 20.85
CA LEU A 220 -5.21 -9.12 20.17
C LEU A 220 -3.77 -8.70 20.53
N ALA A 221 -3.48 -7.41 20.60
CA ALA A 221 -2.18 -6.92 21.03
C ALA A 221 -1.83 -7.41 22.43
N GLY A 222 -2.74 -7.31 23.39
CA GLY A 222 -2.55 -7.88 24.72
C GLY A 222 -2.30 -9.40 24.72
N LYS A 223 -3.05 -10.15 23.87
CA LYS A 223 -2.90 -11.60 23.71
C LYS A 223 -1.55 -12.01 23.12
N TYR A 224 -1.04 -11.22 22.19
CA TYR A 224 0.20 -11.50 21.41
C TYR A 224 1.41 -10.69 21.86
N ARG A 225 1.33 -9.90 22.93
CA ARG A 225 2.40 -9.02 23.43
C ARG A 225 3.75 -9.70 23.66
N GLY A 226 3.76 -11.00 23.93
CA GLY A 226 4.98 -11.78 24.15
C GLY A 226 5.64 -12.32 22.88
N ALA A 227 5.05 -12.12 21.71
CA ALA A 227 5.64 -12.58 20.46
C ALA A 227 6.77 -11.64 20.01
N ALA A 228 7.95 -12.22 19.72
CA ALA A 228 9.13 -11.47 19.28
C ALA A 228 9.18 -11.28 17.75
N THR A 229 8.41 -12.06 17.00
CA THR A 229 8.39 -12.03 15.54
C THR A 229 7.03 -12.46 15.01
N PHE A 230 6.66 -11.96 13.82
CA PHE A 230 5.44 -12.31 13.10
C PHE A 230 5.73 -12.55 11.62
N LEU A 231 5.01 -13.49 11.00
CA LEU A 231 4.98 -13.65 9.56
C LEU A 231 3.63 -13.21 9.00
N TYR A 232 3.64 -12.31 8.04
CA TYR A 232 2.45 -11.80 7.36
C TYR A 232 2.33 -12.47 5.99
N LEU A 233 1.17 -13.02 5.68
CA LEU A 233 0.97 -13.82 4.49
C LEU A 233 -0.20 -13.30 3.66
N GLY A 234 0.04 -13.08 2.38
CA GLY A 234 -0.98 -12.68 1.41
C GLY A 234 -0.73 -13.32 0.04
N ARG A 235 -1.73 -13.33 -0.83
CA ARG A 235 -1.63 -13.85 -2.18
C ARG A 235 -2.21 -12.84 -3.18
N GLY A 236 -1.56 -12.69 -4.35
CA GLY A 236 -1.95 -11.65 -5.30
C GLY A 236 -1.88 -10.27 -4.66
N ILE A 237 -2.90 -9.45 -4.84
CA ILE A 237 -2.98 -8.09 -4.33
C ILE A 237 -2.82 -8.01 -2.80
N HIS A 238 -3.29 -9.02 -2.06
CA HIS A 238 -3.20 -9.10 -0.60
C HIS A 238 -1.75 -9.24 -0.10
N TYR A 239 -0.81 -9.69 -0.95
CA TYR A 239 0.61 -9.76 -0.57
C TYR A 239 1.20 -8.36 -0.32
N ALA A 240 0.79 -7.36 -1.09
CA ALA A 240 1.18 -5.98 -0.87
C ALA A 240 0.79 -5.50 0.55
N ILE A 241 -0.41 -5.88 1.01
CA ILE A 241 -0.94 -5.52 2.32
C ILE A 241 -0.29 -6.34 3.45
N ALA A 242 0.03 -7.60 3.20
CA ALA A 242 0.84 -8.39 4.14
C ALA A 242 2.21 -7.74 4.41
N ARG A 243 2.88 -7.23 3.37
CA ARG A 243 4.13 -6.47 3.50
C ARG A 243 3.95 -5.18 4.26
N GLU A 244 2.87 -4.44 3.99
CA GLU A 244 2.58 -3.17 4.67
C GLU A 244 2.28 -3.41 6.15
N GLY A 245 1.46 -4.41 6.49
CA GLY A 245 1.19 -4.78 7.89
C GLY A 245 2.46 -5.15 8.65
N ALA A 246 3.35 -5.95 8.03
CA ALA A 246 4.65 -6.29 8.59
C ALA A 246 5.55 -5.05 8.78
N LEU A 247 5.52 -4.10 7.83
CA LEU A 247 6.27 -2.85 7.95
C LEU A 247 5.73 -1.99 9.11
N LYS A 248 4.42 -1.81 9.20
CA LYS A 248 3.79 -1.03 10.30
C LYS A 248 4.12 -1.62 11.67
N LEU A 249 4.11 -2.96 11.81
CA LEU A 249 4.47 -3.59 13.07
C LEU A 249 5.94 -3.30 13.45
N LYS A 250 6.87 -3.42 12.49
CA LYS A 250 8.30 -3.09 12.71
C LYS A 250 8.51 -1.64 13.12
N GLU A 251 7.91 -0.71 12.39
CA GLU A 251 8.07 0.73 12.62
C GLU A 251 7.52 1.15 13.97
N ALA A 252 6.30 0.73 14.30
CA ALA A 252 5.60 1.19 15.49
C ALA A 252 6.07 0.51 16.77
N SER A 253 6.31 -0.82 16.75
CA SER A 253 6.54 -1.62 17.95
C SER A 253 7.96 -2.19 18.11
N TYR A 254 8.80 -2.06 17.08
CA TYR A 254 10.15 -2.65 17.00
C TYR A 254 10.17 -4.18 16.99
N ILE A 255 9.01 -4.82 16.82
CA ILE A 255 8.91 -6.28 16.70
C ILE A 255 9.29 -6.67 15.28
N HIS A 256 10.13 -7.68 15.14
CA HIS A 256 10.47 -8.21 13.84
C HIS A 256 9.24 -8.79 13.13
N ALA A 257 9.02 -8.41 11.88
CA ALA A 257 7.94 -8.93 11.07
C ALA A 257 8.32 -8.95 9.59
N GLU A 258 7.90 -10.00 8.88
CA GLU A 258 8.13 -10.13 7.46
C GLU A 258 6.86 -10.50 6.70
N GLY A 259 6.71 -9.95 5.49
CA GLY A 259 5.61 -10.25 4.58
C GLY A 259 6.06 -11.20 3.47
N TYR A 260 5.35 -12.32 3.29
CA TYR A 260 5.62 -13.31 2.26
C TYR A 260 4.39 -13.56 1.37
N PRO A 261 4.60 -13.89 0.10
CA PRO A 261 3.55 -14.54 -0.67
C PRO A 261 3.17 -15.86 0.01
N THR A 262 1.87 -16.11 0.17
CA THR A 262 1.35 -17.30 0.87
C THR A 262 1.96 -18.61 0.37
N GLY A 263 2.23 -18.70 -0.95
CA GLY A 263 2.84 -19.89 -1.57
C GLY A 263 4.29 -20.10 -1.15
N GLU A 264 5.03 -19.01 -0.92
CA GLU A 264 6.46 -19.05 -0.59
C GLU A 264 6.75 -19.51 0.85
N LEU A 265 5.74 -19.55 1.73
CA LEU A 265 5.93 -20.06 3.09
C LEU A 265 6.56 -21.45 3.09
N LYS A 266 6.13 -22.33 2.17
CA LYS A 266 6.60 -23.71 2.09
C LYS A 266 8.04 -23.86 1.56
N HIS A 267 8.61 -22.80 0.98
CA HIS A 267 9.93 -22.79 0.36
C HIS A 267 11.05 -22.28 1.29
N GLY A 268 10.86 -22.36 2.61
CA GLY A 268 11.87 -22.00 3.61
C GLY A 268 11.25 -21.43 4.88
N PRO A 269 10.49 -20.33 4.84
CA PRO A 269 9.98 -19.67 6.05
C PRO A 269 9.12 -20.56 6.96
N ASN A 270 8.54 -21.65 6.45
CA ASN A 270 7.80 -22.64 7.24
C ASN A 270 8.63 -23.25 8.38
N ALA A 271 9.95 -23.25 8.28
CA ALA A 271 10.84 -23.68 9.36
C ALA A 271 10.73 -22.79 10.61
N LEU A 272 10.23 -21.57 10.49
CA LEU A 272 10.02 -20.63 11.59
C LEU A 272 8.67 -20.84 12.30
N VAL A 273 7.72 -21.55 11.66
CA VAL A 273 6.36 -21.71 12.18
C VAL A 273 6.37 -22.49 13.47
N SER A 274 5.83 -21.89 14.52
CA SER A 274 5.74 -22.44 15.87
C SER A 274 4.68 -21.67 16.68
N GLU A 275 4.37 -22.10 17.89
CA GLU A 275 3.49 -21.34 18.78
C GLU A 275 4.04 -19.95 19.14
N GLN A 276 5.37 -19.75 19.08
CA GLN A 276 6.03 -18.48 19.40
C GLN A 276 6.05 -17.51 18.21
N VAL A 277 5.79 -17.98 16.99
CA VAL A 277 5.80 -17.19 15.75
C VAL A 277 4.38 -17.12 15.17
N PRO A 278 3.56 -16.17 15.60
CA PRO A 278 2.22 -16.01 15.06
C PRO A 278 2.24 -15.64 13.59
N LEU A 279 1.25 -16.15 12.84
CA LEU A 279 1.02 -15.82 11.46
C LEU A 279 -0.15 -14.82 11.37
N VAL A 280 -0.01 -13.81 10.53
CA VAL A 280 -1.11 -12.92 10.12
C VAL A 280 -1.43 -13.22 8.67
N VAL A 281 -2.62 -13.71 8.37
CA VAL A 281 -2.99 -14.22 7.04
C VAL A 281 -4.15 -13.41 6.47
N LEU A 282 -3.98 -12.87 5.27
CA LEU A 282 -5.07 -12.23 4.53
C LEU A 282 -5.80 -13.32 3.73
N ALA A 283 -7.06 -13.54 4.07
CA ALA A 283 -7.93 -14.58 3.54
C ALA A 283 -9.30 -14.03 3.08
N THR A 284 -9.34 -12.76 2.71
CA THR A 284 -10.52 -12.15 2.09
C THR A 284 -10.70 -12.64 0.65
N VAL A 285 -11.92 -12.55 0.14
CA VAL A 285 -12.29 -13.04 -1.18
C VAL A 285 -13.37 -12.20 -1.83
N ASP A 286 -13.25 -12.02 -3.14
CA ASP A 286 -14.33 -11.57 -4.00
C ASP A 286 -14.89 -12.78 -4.75
N TYR A 287 -16.05 -13.24 -4.36
CA TYR A 287 -16.70 -14.40 -4.96
C TYR A 287 -17.20 -14.19 -6.41
N SER A 288 -17.21 -12.94 -6.88
CA SER A 288 -17.55 -12.61 -8.26
C SER A 288 -16.39 -12.83 -9.25
N LEU A 289 -15.16 -12.96 -8.71
CA LEU A 289 -13.93 -13.07 -9.50
C LEU A 289 -13.29 -14.46 -9.32
N GLU A 290 -13.25 -15.26 -10.39
CA GLU A 290 -12.69 -16.62 -10.36
C GLU A 290 -11.25 -16.66 -9.81
N GLY A 291 -10.41 -15.71 -10.22
CA GLY A 291 -9.04 -15.58 -9.72
C GLY A 291 -8.96 -15.34 -8.21
N SER A 292 -9.89 -14.55 -7.66
CA SER A 292 -9.97 -14.32 -6.22
C SER A 292 -10.38 -15.58 -5.47
N VAL A 293 -11.38 -16.28 -5.97
CA VAL A 293 -11.82 -17.58 -5.41
C VAL A 293 -10.67 -18.60 -5.40
N LEU A 294 -9.91 -18.70 -6.49
CA LEU A 294 -8.74 -19.58 -6.55
C LEU A 294 -7.69 -19.21 -5.50
N ARG A 295 -7.40 -17.91 -5.33
CA ARG A 295 -6.46 -17.41 -4.29
C ARG A 295 -6.92 -17.75 -2.89
N TYR A 296 -8.22 -17.59 -2.63
CA TYR A 296 -8.85 -17.93 -1.36
C TYR A 296 -8.77 -19.43 -1.06
N GLU A 297 -9.13 -20.30 -2.01
CA GLU A 297 -9.04 -21.77 -1.83
C GLU A 297 -7.61 -22.22 -1.49
N LYS A 298 -6.60 -21.63 -2.16
CA LYS A 298 -5.18 -21.89 -1.84
C LYS A 298 -4.80 -21.39 -0.43
N THR A 299 -5.39 -20.29 -0.01
CA THR A 299 -5.19 -19.76 1.35
C THR A 299 -5.89 -20.64 2.39
N LEU A 300 -7.10 -21.12 2.14
CA LEU A 300 -7.76 -22.11 2.99
C LEU A 300 -6.94 -23.38 3.17
N GLN A 301 -6.34 -23.88 2.09
CA GLN A 301 -5.46 -25.05 2.17
C GLN A 301 -4.25 -24.76 3.10
N LEU A 302 -3.65 -23.58 2.97
CA LEU A 302 -2.58 -23.17 3.89
C LEU A 302 -3.06 -23.14 5.33
N LEU A 303 -4.22 -22.55 5.61
CA LEU A 303 -4.77 -22.45 6.98
C LEU A 303 -5.01 -23.84 7.60
N ARG A 304 -5.47 -24.81 6.80
CA ARG A 304 -5.62 -26.20 7.23
C ARG A 304 -4.24 -26.83 7.61
N ASP A 305 -3.24 -26.59 6.75
CA ASP A 305 -1.87 -27.08 7.02
C ASP A 305 -1.29 -26.43 8.30
N MET A 306 -1.48 -25.13 8.50
CA MET A 306 -1.01 -24.40 9.67
C MET A 306 -1.73 -24.82 10.94
N LYS A 307 -3.03 -25.06 10.87
CA LYS A 307 -3.80 -25.64 11.99
C LYS A 307 -3.26 -27.01 12.39
N ALA A 308 -2.97 -27.88 11.42
CA ALA A 308 -2.42 -29.19 11.66
C ALA A 308 -1.01 -29.14 12.32
N GLN A 309 -0.24 -28.08 12.05
CA GLN A 309 1.06 -27.83 12.67
C GLN A 309 0.97 -27.15 14.04
N GLY A 310 -0.23 -26.78 14.52
CA GLY A 310 -0.42 -26.08 15.78
C GLY A 310 0.00 -24.61 15.75
N ALA A 311 0.10 -24.00 14.58
CA ALA A 311 0.44 -22.60 14.43
C ALA A 311 -0.64 -21.68 15.01
N ARG A 312 -0.22 -20.55 15.61
CA ARG A 312 -1.14 -19.49 16.03
C ARG A 312 -1.37 -18.54 14.84
N VAL A 313 -2.61 -18.45 14.40
CA VAL A 313 -2.97 -17.66 13.21
C VAL A 313 -4.00 -16.59 13.58
N ILE A 314 -3.71 -15.35 13.17
CA ILE A 314 -4.67 -14.24 13.08
C ILE A 314 -5.04 -14.13 11.59
N ALA A 315 -6.29 -14.33 11.21
CA ALA A 315 -6.72 -14.16 9.83
C ALA A 315 -7.60 -12.93 9.66
N LEU A 316 -7.44 -12.23 8.55
CA LEU A 316 -8.40 -11.27 8.04
C LEU A 316 -9.26 -12.00 7.01
N ALA A 317 -10.58 -12.02 7.18
CA ALA A 317 -11.51 -12.74 6.32
C ALA A 317 -12.79 -11.94 6.09
N ASN A 318 -13.58 -12.31 5.10
CA ASN A 318 -14.87 -11.65 4.88
C ASN A 318 -15.82 -11.82 6.08
N ALA A 319 -16.62 -10.81 6.34
CA ALA A 319 -17.64 -10.87 7.37
C ALA A 319 -18.55 -12.10 7.16
N GLY A 320 -18.68 -12.93 8.20
CA GLY A 320 -19.46 -14.16 8.17
C GLY A 320 -18.73 -15.39 7.59
N ASP A 321 -17.43 -15.30 7.29
CA ASP A 321 -16.64 -16.45 6.86
C ASP A 321 -16.35 -17.40 8.03
N GLU A 322 -17.27 -18.34 8.24
CA GLU A 322 -17.13 -19.35 9.28
C GLU A 322 -16.07 -20.41 8.95
N GLU A 323 -15.71 -20.61 7.67
CA GLU A 323 -14.71 -21.60 7.29
C GLU A 323 -13.34 -21.16 7.76
N VAL A 324 -12.93 -19.94 7.44
CA VAL A 324 -11.68 -19.36 7.96
C VAL A 324 -11.71 -19.32 9.49
N ALA A 325 -12.80 -18.83 10.10
CA ALA A 325 -12.88 -18.70 11.55
C ALA A 325 -12.68 -20.03 12.31
N LYS A 326 -13.09 -21.15 11.74
CA LYS A 326 -12.88 -22.50 12.32
C LYS A 326 -11.44 -22.99 12.19
N LEU A 327 -10.64 -22.40 11.30
CA LEU A 327 -9.25 -22.84 11.00
C LEU A 327 -8.20 -22.07 11.78
N VAL A 328 -8.52 -20.91 12.34
CA VAL A 328 -7.54 -19.97 12.90
C VAL A 328 -7.73 -19.76 14.39
N SER A 329 -6.72 -19.16 15.04
CA SER A 329 -6.77 -18.82 16.46
C SER A 329 -7.62 -17.58 16.74
N ASP A 330 -7.60 -16.62 15.81
CA ASP A 330 -8.33 -15.36 15.86
C ASP A 330 -8.70 -14.93 14.44
N CYS A 331 -9.94 -14.43 14.27
CA CYS A 331 -10.43 -13.96 12.99
C CYS A 331 -10.90 -12.50 13.10
N VAL A 332 -10.42 -11.68 12.17
CA VAL A 332 -10.79 -10.27 12.01
C VAL A 332 -11.65 -10.17 10.76
N PHE A 333 -12.87 -9.68 10.91
CA PHE A 333 -13.80 -9.62 9.81
C PHE A 333 -13.71 -8.28 9.07
N ILE A 334 -13.65 -8.39 7.74
CA ILE A 334 -13.64 -7.28 6.77
C ILE A 334 -14.95 -7.34 5.99
N GLN A 335 -15.61 -6.21 5.78
CA GLN A 335 -16.77 -6.16 4.90
C GLN A 335 -16.38 -6.59 3.49
N ALA A 336 -17.20 -7.45 2.87
CA ALA A 336 -16.96 -7.90 1.50
C ALA A 336 -16.95 -6.71 0.54
N ALA A 337 -16.01 -6.71 -0.39
CA ALA A 337 -15.84 -5.72 -1.44
C ALA A 337 -15.19 -6.38 -2.67
N PRO A 338 -15.21 -5.76 -3.84
CA PRO A 338 -14.38 -6.18 -4.97
C PRO A 338 -12.92 -6.32 -4.58
N GLU A 339 -12.24 -7.36 -5.09
CA GLU A 339 -10.89 -7.72 -4.66
C GLU A 339 -9.91 -6.54 -4.74
N HIS A 340 -9.99 -5.73 -5.80
CA HIS A 340 -9.10 -4.59 -6.00
C HIS A 340 -9.29 -3.44 -4.98
N LEU A 341 -10.42 -3.42 -4.24
CA LEU A 341 -10.69 -2.44 -3.17
C LEU A 341 -10.39 -2.99 -1.77
N LEU A 342 -10.31 -4.32 -1.60
CA LEU A 342 -10.01 -4.96 -0.30
C LEU A 342 -8.73 -4.43 0.36
N PRO A 343 -7.62 -4.13 -0.37
CA PRO A 343 -6.41 -3.54 0.21
C PRO A 343 -6.65 -2.31 1.08
N ILE A 344 -7.62 -1.45 0.72
CA ILE A 344 -7.94 -0.23 1.47
C ILE A 344 -8.54 -0.58 2.84
N SER A 345 -9.36 -1.63 2.92
CA SER A 345 -10.01 -2.06 4.16
C SER A 345 -9.11 -2.97 5.01
N GLU A 346 -8.33 -3.84 4.38
CA GLU A 346 -7.47 -4.81 5.06
C GLU A 346 -6.34 -4.16 5.86
N VAL A 347 -5.78 -3.08 5.34
CA VAL A 347 -4.64 -2.42 5.99
C VAL A 347 -5.00 -1.76 7.31
N VAL A 348 -6.25 -1.30 7.48
CA VAL A 348 -6.67 -0.51 8.64
C VAL A 348 -6.58 -1.30 9.96
N PRO A 349 -7.13 -2.53 10.09
CA PRO A 349 -6.93 -3.33 11.29
C PRO A 349 -5.45 -3.71 11.52
N LEU A 350 -4.63 -3.85 10.46
CA LEU A 350 -3.19 -4.10 10.63
C LEU A 350 -2.46 -2.87 11.19
N GLN A 351 -2.85 -1.66 10.79
CA GLN A 351 -2.34 -0.42 11.37
C GLN A 351 -2.74 -0.29 12.85
N LEU A 352 -3.99 -0.61 13.19
CA LEU A 352 -4.47 -0.64 14.58
C LEU A 352 -3.72 -1.70 15.42
N PHE A 353 -3.50 -2.89 14.87
CA PHE A 353 -2.72 -3.93 15.54
C PHE A 353 -1.29 -3.46 15.84
N ALA A 354 -0.61 -2.87 14.87
CA ALA A 354 0.73 -2.31 15.05
C ALA A 354 0.75 -1.20 16.10
N TYR A 355 -0.26 -0.31 16.10
CA TYR A 355 -0.44 0.73 17.09
C TYR A 355 -0.58 0.15 18.50
N PHE A 356 -1.48 -0.80 18.73
CA PHE A 356 -1.70 -1.39 20.05
C PHE A 356 -0.53 -2.25 20.52
N MET A 357 0.15 -2.97 19.62
CA MET A 357 1.41 -3.66 19.95
C MET A 357 2.46 -2.67 20.45
N ALA A 358 2.57 -1.49 19.85
CA ALA A 358 3.48 -0.45 20.33
C ALA A 358 3.09 0.07 21.73
N ILE A 359 1.79 0.24 21.99
CA ILE A 359 1.28 0.63 23.32
C ILE A 359 1.63 -0.43 24.38
N GLU A 360 1.42 -1.73 24.08
CA GLU A 360 1.78 -2.84 24.97
C GLU A 360 3.28 -2.87 25.29
N HIS A 361 4.13 -2.39 24.37
CA HIS A 361 5.59 -2.33 24.54
C HIS A 361 6.09 -0.96 25.06
N GLY A 362 5.19 -0.01 25.33
CA GLY A 362 5.54 1.32 25.84
C GLY A 362 6.34 2.18 24.85
N VAL A 363 6.17 1.96 23.57
CA VAL A 363 6.85 2.69 22.48
C VAL A 363 6.11 3.98 22.15
N ASN A 364 6.85 5.06 21.87
CA ASN A 364 6.26 6.27 21.31
C ASN A 364 5.89 6.04 19.84
N VAL A 365 4.62 5.83 19.56
CA VAL A 365 4.10 5.45 18.23
C VAL A 365 4.20 6.57 17.20
N ASP A 366 4.17 7.85 17.64
CA ASP A 366 4.23 8.99 16.74
C ASP A 366 5.66 9.31 16.31
N HIS A 367 6.64 8.98 17.16
CA HIS A 367 8.06 9.23 16.94
C HIS A 367 8.90 7.99 17.25
N PRO A 368 8.80 6.93 16.43
CA PRO A 368 9.62 5.74 16.60
C PRO A 368 11.12 6.07 16.47
N ARG A 369 11.95 5.34 17.22
CA ARG A 369 13.41 5.54 17.18
C ARG A 369 13.98 5.32 15.79
N ASN A 370 15.03 6.08 15.44
CA ASN A 370 15.80 5.94 14.20
C ASN A 370 14.99 6.17 12.90
N LEU A 371 13.76 6.68 12.98
CA LEU A 371 12.91 7.01 11.84
C LEU A 371 12.64 8.51 11.78
N ALA A 372 12.45 9.01 10.57
CA ALA A 372 12.00 10.37 10.28
C ALA A 372 10.84 10.32 9.29
N LYS A 373 9.96 11.34 9.31
CA LYS A 373 8.77 11.38 8.41
C LYS A 373 9.15 11.42 6.93
N ALA A 374 10.26 12.07 6.59
CA ALA A 374 10.85 12.03 5.26
C ALA A 374 12.36 11.85 5.38
N VAL A 375 12.92 10.94 4.60
CA VAL A 375 14.37 10.82 4.43
C VAL A 375 14.78 11.83 3.38
N VAL A 376 15.27 12.99 3.83
CA VAL A 376 15.79 14.05 2.95
C VAL A 376 17.29 13.91 2.79
N GLU A 377 17.81 14.35 1.64
CA GLU A 377 19.24 14.40 1.39
C GLU A 377 19.90 15.33 2.41
N THR A 378 20.55 14.77 3.44
CA THR A 378 21.53 15.52 4.21
C THR A 378 22.77 15.59 3.36
N ASN A 379 23.32 16.80 3.13
CA ASN A 379 24.56 17.03 2.40
C ASN A 379 25.76 16.33 3.08
N LEU A 380 25.82 15.01 3.01
CA LEU A 380 26.95 14.19 3.49
C LEU A 380 28.14 14.21 2.52
N TYR A 381 27.99 14.85 1.35
CA TYR A 381 29.04 14.95 0.32
C TYR A 381 29.72 16.33 0.22
N SER A 382 29.59 17.20 1.22
CA SER A 382 30.37 18.45 1.27
C SER A 382 31.76 18.28 1.92
N ALA A 383 32.24 17.05 2.09
CA ALA A 383 33.58 16.80 2.63
C ALA A 383 34.42 16.04 1.60
N GLN A 384 35.19 16.82 0.79
CA GLN A 384 36.48 16.45 0.20
C GLN A 384 36.50 15.29 -0.80
N THR A 385 36.24 15.57 -2.06
CA THR A 385 36.97 14.94 -3.16
C THR A 385 38.39 15.55 -3.25
N GLN A 386 39.30 15.07 -2.42
CA GLN A 386 40.72 15.13 -2.83
C GLN A 386 40.94 13.93 -3.79
N PRO A 387 41.44 14.18 -4.99
CA PRO A 387 41.81 13.09 -5.89
C PRO A 387 42.98 12.33 -5.27
N CYS A 388 42.82 11.00 -5.15
CA CYS A 388 43.89 10.11 -4.81
C CYS A 388 45.00 10.22 -5.87
N PRO A 389 46.26 10.58 -5.54
CA PRO A 389 47.31 10.59 -6.51
C PRO A 389 47.62 9.15 -6.92
N ILE A 390 47.31 8.83 -8.18
CA ILE A 390 47.77 7.59 -8.80
C ILE A 390 49.26 7.83 -9.08
N GLY A 391 50.13 7.26 -8.21
CA GLY A 391 51.56 7.16 -8.51
C GLY A 391 51.76 6.16 -9.62
N HIS A 392 52.30 6.62 -10.72
CA HIS A 392 52.97 5.79 -11.72
C HIS A 392 54.39 5.51 -11.20
N ASP A 393 54.69 4.24 -10.96
CA ASP A 393 56.00 3.61 -11.17
C ASP A 393 55.77 2.19 -11.66
#